data_36b598aff7182e52fa5295fffb41b3f0
#
_entry.id   36b598aff7182e52fa5295fffb41b3f0
#
_cell.length_a   1.000
_cell.length_b   1.000
_cell.length_c   1.000
_cell.angle_alpha   90.00
_cell.angle_beta   90.00
_cell.angle_gamma   90.00
#
_symmetry.space_group_name_H-M   'P 1'
#
loop_
_entity.id
_entity.type
_entity.pdbx_description
1 polymer ?
#
loop_
_entity_poly.entity_id
_entity_poly.type
_entity_poly.pdbx_seq_one_letter_code
_entity_poly.pdbx_strand_id
1 'polypeptide(L)'
;MHVVVASHHRLPVEGYGGPQRVVVALVRGLAALGHRVTILAQPGTKVVEAAKIVEVAPRLLKDSSANLKKFIPDGADILHAHFPLKQGPKGVPFVQTLHGNWKPETPLPPNTIFLSRDHAKRHGSTIFVHNGLDPAEYIFRGRKEKWDLFLGKLHSDRGYQWAVEAAKRTGRLLIIAGGWRPSFTGSVKYVGEVDGKRKAVLLARARCLWMPAQWDEPFGLPTIEALFSGTPVLGTRRGALPEIVTPAVGVLRDTLDELILAGDKVTTLDPRACRERAERQFTHLVMAENYVRIYQNVLQTGELQ
;
A
#
# COMPACT_ATOMS: atom_id res chain seq x y z
N MET A 1 20.96 13.28 -1.93
CA MET A 1 20.55 13.55 -0.55
C MET A 1 20.84 12.33 0.34
N HIS A 2 21.03 12.57 1.63
CA HIS A 2 21.07 11.54 2.65
C HIS A 2 19.72 11.50 3.39
N VAL A 3 18.88 10.55 3.06
CA VAL A 3 17.54 10.39 3.63
C VAL A 3 17.58 9.37 4.77
N VAL A 4 17.03 9.75 5.92
CA VAL A 4 16.85 8.83 7.05
C VAL A 4 15.40 8.36 7.05
N VAL A 5 15.16 7.08 6.82
CA VAL A 5 13.82 6.47 6.83
C VAL A 5 13.60 5.76 8.16
N ALA A 6 12.58 6.17 8.92
CA ALA A 6 12.27 5.57 10.22
C ALA A 6 11.01 4.70 10.16
N SER A 7 11.10 3.46 10.62
CA SER A 7 9.99 2.52 10.73
C SER A 7 9.89 1.95 12.14
N HIS A 8 8.67 1.90 12.68
CA HIS A 8 8.44 1.26 13.97
C HIS A 8 8.32 -0.27 13.89
N HIS A 9 8.62 -0.84 12.74
CA HIS A 9 8.63 -2.28 12.49
C HIS A 9 10.03 -2.82 12.18
N ARG A 10 10.21 -4.11 12.35
CA ARG A 10 11.32 -4.86 11.76
C ARG A 10 11.08 -5.01 10.25
N LEU A 11 12.12 -4.91 9.44
CA LEU A 11 12.08 -4.97 7.98
C LEU A 11 13.07 -6.01 7.44
N PRO A 12 12.74 -6.74 6.34
CA PRO A 12 11.41 -6.81 5.74
C PRO A 12 10.42 -7.54 6.66
N VAL A 13 9.14 -7.43 6.35
CA VAL A 13 8.11 -8.20 7.05
C VAL A 13 8.09 -9.64 6.56
N GLU A 14 7.92 -10.57 7.48
CA GLU A 14 7.60 -11.96 7.19
C GLU A 14 6.06 -12.09 7.18
N GLY A 15 5.50 -12.50 6.04
CA GLY A 15 4.04 -12.62 5.88
C GLY A 15 3.31 -11.31 5.56
N TYR A 16 2.18 -11.05 6.23
CA TYR A 16 1.32 -9.90 5.94
C TYR A 16 1.86 -8.61 6.58
N GLY A 17 2.04 -7.55 5.75
CA GLY A 17 2.48 -6.24 6.25
C GLY A 17 2.58 -5.19 5.15
N GLY A 18 1.48 -4.46 4.93
CA GLY A 18 1.40 -3.43 3.89
C GLY A 18 2.43 -2.30 4.08
N PRO A 19 2.40 -1.57 5.21
CA PRO A 19 3.32 -0.45 5.45
C PRO A 19 4.79 -0.85 5.37
N GLN A 20 5.16 -2.01 5.92
CA GLN A 20 6.54 -2.49 5.90
C GLN A 20 7.06 -2.72 4.47
N ARG A 21 6.22 -3.28 3.60
CA ARG A 21 6.56 -3.50 2.19
C ARG A 21 6.74 -2.18 1.44
N VAL A 22 5.90 -1.19 1.74
CA VAL A 22 6.02 0.16 1.18
C VAL A 22 7.32 0.82 1.62
N VAL A 23 7.70 0.70 2.90
CA VAL A 23 8.97 1.25 3.40
C VAL A 23 10.18 0.62 2.69
N VAL A 24 10.20 -0.70 2.53
CA VAL A 24 11.27 -1.40 1.80
C VAL A 24 11.31 -0.95 0.34
N ALA A 25 10.15 -0.86 -0.32
CA ALA A 25 10.04 -0.38 -1.70
C ALA A 25 10.54 1.07 -1.84
N LEU A 26 10.22 1.95 -0.87
CA LEU A 26 10.73 3.33 -0.85
C LEU A 26 12.26 3.37 -0.73
N VAL A 27 12.83 2.59 0.18
CA VAL A 27 14.29 2.52 0.35
C VAL A 27 14.97 2.06 -0.94
N ARG A 28 14.44 1.03 -1.60
CA ARG A 28 14.92 0.57 -2.91
C ARG A 28 14.83 1.67 -3.97
N GLY A 29 13.69 2.36 -4.05
CA GLY A 29 13.49 3.44 -5.01
C GLY A 29 14.46 4.60 -4.78
N LEU A 30 14.63 5.06 -3.52
CA LEU A 30 15.57 6.12 -3.18
C LEU A 30 17.03 5.74 -3.50
N ALA A 31 17.44 4.51 -3.18
CA ALA A 31 18.77 4.02 -3.50
C ALA A 31 19.00 3.93 -5.01
N ALA A 32 18.02 3.45 -5.78
CA ALA A 32 18.08 3.37 -7.24
C ALA A 32 18.16 4.76 -7.89
N LEU A 33 17.60 5.80 -7.27
CA LEU A 33 17.73 7.20 -7.68
C LEU A 33 19.04 7.85 -7.21
N GLY A 34 19.98 7.10 -6.64
CA GLY A 34 21.29 7.57 -6.20
C GLY A 34 21.29 8.31 -4.84
N HIS A 35 20.25 8.18 -4.04
CA HIS A 35 20.19 8.75 -2.71
C HIS A 35 20.82 7.81 -1.67
N ARG A 36 21.55 8.37 -0.71
CA ARG A 36 22.04 7.61 0.45
C ARG A 36 20.89 7.43 1.42
N VAL A 37 20.62 6.18 1.83
CA VAL A 37 19.51 5.88 2.75
C VAL A 37 20.05 5.25 4.03
N THR A 38 19.71 5.84 5.19
CA THR A 38 19.86 5.21 6.50
C THR A 38 18.49 4.81 7.02
N ILE A 39 18.37 3.59 7.54
CA ILE A 39 17.12 3.11 8.15
C ILE A 39 17.24 3.16 9.68
N LEU A 40 16.27 3.76 10.36
CA LEU A 40 16.03 3.60 11.80
C LEU A 40 14.90 2.59 11.98
N ALA A 41 15.18 1.41 12.50
CA ALA A 41 14.17 0.36 12.67
C ALA A 41 14.49 -0.55 13.84
N GLN A 42 13.60 -1.50 14.12
CA GLN A 42 13.80 -2.49 15.17
C GLN A 42 15.00 -3.40 14.89
N PRO A 43 15.64 -3.95 15.94
CA PRO A 43 16.71 -4.92 15.82
C PRO A 43 16.35 -6.10 14.91
N GLY A 44 17.35 -6.58 14.16
CA GLY A 44 17.21 -7.66 13.19
C GLY A 44 16.61 -7.23 11.85
N THR A 45 16.49 -5.92 11.58
CA THR A 45 16.16 -5.39 10.27
C THR A 45 17.25 -5.69 9.25
N LYS A 46 16.87 -6.11 8.03
CA LYS A 46 17.79 -6.45 6.93
C LYS A 46 17.23 -5.91 5.61
N VAL A 47 17.70 -4.74 5.19
CA VAL A 47 17.35 -4.12 3.89
C VAL A 47 18.67 -3.81 3.18
N VAL A 48 18.98 -4.57 2.16
CA VAL A 48 20.30 -4.57 1.50
C VAL A 48 20.60 -3.29 0.73
N GLU A 49 19.55 -2.59 0.28
CA GLU A 49 19.68 -1.32 -0.43
C GLU A 49 19.98 -0.14 0.49
N ALA A 50 19.82 -0.29 1.81
CA ALA A 50 20.16 0.75 2.77
C ALA A 50 21.68 0.85 2.94
N ALA A 51 22.22 2.08 2.88
CA ALA A 51 23.63 2.33 3.14
C ALA A 51 24.01 2.07 4.61
N LYS A 52 23.05 2.23 5.53
CA LYS A 52 23.22 1.97 6.97
C LYS A 52 21.88 1.60 7.61
N ILE A 53 21.92 0.66 8.53
CA ILE A 53 20.80 0.34 9.43
C ILE A 53 21.22 0.71 10.85
N VAL A 54 20.41 1.52 11.51
CA VAL A 54 20.57 1.89 12.92
C VAL A 54 19.43 1.23 13.70
N GLU A 55 19.77 0.31 14.55
CA GLU A 55 18.82 -0.38 15.41
C GLU A 55 18.35 0.53 16.54
N VAL A 56 17.03 0.65 16.66
CA VAL A 56 16.37 1.47 17.68
C VAL A 56 15.40 0.61 18.47
N ALA A 57 15.44 0.75 19.78
CA ALA A 57 14.56 -0.02 20.67
C ALA A 57 13.06 0.18 20.29
N PRO A 58 12.26 -0.91 20.21
CA PRO A 58 10.87 -0.84 19.77
C PRO A 58 10.01 0.15 20.55
N ARG A 59 10.27 0.33 21.85
CA ARG A 59 9.58 1.29 22.72
C ARG A 59 9.73 2.73 22.24
N LEU A 60 10.93 3.11 21.75
CA LEU A 60 11.19 4.47 21.25
C LEU A 60 10.53 4.72 19.89
N LEU A 61 10.50 3.71 19.01
CA LEU A 61 9.86 3.81 17.71
C LEU A 61 8.32 3.81 17.77
N LYS A 62 7.75 3.39 18.91
CA LYS A 62 6.30 3.42 19.17
C LYS A 62 5.86 4.66 19.96
N ASP A 63 6.80 5.39 20.53
CA ASP A 63 6.52 6.62 21.28
C ASP A 63 6.52 7.81 20.32
N SER A 64 5.34 8.38 20.08
CA SER A 64 5.17 9.56 19.22
C SER A 64 5.87 10.83 19.75
N SER A 65 6.31 10.83 21.00
CA SER A 65 7.05 11.93 21.65
C SER A 65 8.57 11.68 21.71
N ALA A 66 9.04 10.53 21.20
CA ALA A 66 10.45 10.18 21.25
C ALA A 66 11.34 11.14 20.45
N ASN A 67 12.43 11.58 21.06
CA ASN A 67 13.45 12.32 20.34
C ASN A 67 14.41 11.35 19.65
N LEU A 68 14.30 11.26 18.33
CA LEU A 68 15.13 10.36 17.51
C LEU A 68 16.48 10.96 17.10
N LYS A 69 16.79 12.22 17.47
CA LYS A 69 17.97 12.96 16.99
C LYS A 69 19.27 12.19 17.18
N LYS A 70 19.45 11.53 18.32
CA LYS A 70 20.68 10.77 18.65
C LYS A 70 20.94 9.55 17.75
N PHE A 71 19.94 9.09 17.00
CA PHE A 71 20.05 7.97 16.07
C PHE A 71 20.25 8.42 14.61
N ILE A 72 20.06 9.72 14.34
CA ILE A 72 20.20 10.32 13.01
C ILE A 72 21.69 10.58 12.77
N PRO A 73 22.29 10.04 11.69
CA PRO A 73 23.68 10.31 11.37
C PRO A 73 23.93 11.80 11.10
N ASP A 74 25.13 12.26 11.41
CA ASP A 74 25.57 13.58 11.00
C ASP A 74 25.56 13.68 9.47
N GLY A 75 25.18 14.86 8.95
CA GLY A 75 25.06 15.10 7.51
C GLY A 75 23.84 14.44 6.86
N ALA A 76 22.84 13.98 7.65
CA ALA A 76 21.56 13.60 7.12
C ALA A 76 20.76 14.88 6.73
N ASP A 77 20.19 14.87 5.52
CA ASP A 77 19.44 16.02 5.01
C ASP A 77 18.01 16.07 5.58
N ILE A 78 17.35 14.90 5.69
CA ILE A 78 15.93 14.82 6.10
C ILE A 78 15.62 13.50 6.81
N LEU A 79 14.70 13.56 7.78
CA LEU A 79 14.06 12.38 8.38
C LEU A 79 12.68 12.16 7.75
N HIS A 80 12.41 10.95 7.27
CA HIS A 80 11.07 10.50 6.87
C HIS A 80 10.58 9.40 7.80
N ALA A 81 9.61 9.71 8.66
CA ALA A 81 9.01 8.75 9.58
C ALA A 81 7.77 8.07 8.95
N HIS A 82 7.67 6.74 9.09
CA HIS A 82 6.49 5.96 8.69
C HIS A 82 5.62 5.59 9.90
N PHE A 83 5.58 6.47 10.87
CA PHE A 83 4.74 6.43 12.07
C PHE A 83 4.56 7.85 12.61
N PRO A 84 3.49 8.11 13.39
CA PRO A 84 3.19 9.45 13.87
C PRO A 84 4.24 9.95 14.88
N LEU A 85 4.80 11.13 14.65
CA LEU A 85 5.61 11.90 15.59
C LEU A 85 4.88 13.20 15.95
N LYS A 86 4.77 13.52 17.22
CA LYS A 86 4.17 14.79 17.68
C LYS A 86 5.01 16.00 17.29
N GLN A 87 6.33 15.79 17.19
CA GLN A 87 7.29 16.81 16.77
C GLN A 87 8.50 16.17 16.11
N GLY A 88 9.12 16.88 15.18
CA GLY A 88 10.38 16.44 14.55
C GLY A 88 11.59 16.59 15.46
N PRO A 89 12.69 15.93 15.15
CA PRO A 89 13.95 16.10 15.86
C PRO A 89 14.50 17.52 15.63
N LYS A 90 14.90 18.19 16.71
CA LYS A 90 15.40 19.58 16.65
C LYS A 90 16.59 19.70 15.69
N GLY A 91 16.49 20.61 14.72
CA GLY A 91 17.54 20.92 13.75
C GLY A 91 17.70 19.89 12.64
N VAL A 92 16.72 19.00 12.41
CA VAL A 92 16.67 18.11 11.26
C VAL A 92 15.31 18.26 10.58
N PRO A 93 15.25 18.66 9.31
CA PRO A 93 14.01 18.66 8.54
C PRO A 93 13.35 17.28 8.60
N PHE A 94 12.00 17.24 8.69
CA PHE A 94 11.31 15.96 8.74
C PHE A 94 9.95 15.99 8.05
N VAL A 95 9.56 14.84 7.58
CA VAL A 95 8.21 14.52 7.11
C VAL A 95 7.78 13.18 7.68
N GLN A 96 6.48 12.90 7.65
CA GLN A 96 5.96 11.61 8.07
C GLN A 96 4.82 11.15 7.17
N THR A 97 4.73 9.85 6.93
CA THR A 97 3.66 9.25 6.13
C THR A 97 2.67 8.54 7.03
N LEU A 98 1.40 8.89 6.88
CA LEU A 98 0.28 8.25 7.56
C LEU A 98 -0.25 7.07 6.73
N HIS A 99 -0.09 5.84 7.24
CA HIS A 99 -0.47 4.61 6.54
C HIS A 99 -1.90 4.13 6.77
N GLY A 100 -2.65 4.78 7.63
CA GLY A 100 -4.05 4.47 7.96
C GLY A 100 -4.88 5.74 8.14
N ASN A 101 -6.18 5.58 8.34
CA ASN A 101 -7.02 6.72 8.66
C ASN A 101 -6.71 7.24 10.07
N TRP A 102 -6.70 8.57 10.22
CA TRP A 102 -6.51 9.23 11.49
C TRP A 102 -7.85 9.49 12.17
N LYS A 103 -7.85 9.47 13.51
CA LYS A 103 -9.08 9.74 14.27
C LYS A 103 -9.41 11.22 14.22
N PRO A 104 -10.65 11.62 13.88
CA PRO A 104 -11.02 13.03 13.71
C PRO A 104 -10.79 13.90 14.94
N GLU A 105 -10.94 13.33 16.14
CA GLU A 105 -10.81 14.05 17.42
C GLU A 105 -9.36 14.25 17.86
N THR A 106 -8.40 13.66 17.12
CA THR A 106 -6.98 13.75 17.48
C THR A 106 -6.29 14.76 16.54
N PRO A 107 -5.53 15.74 17.07
CA PRO A 107 -4.76 16.64 16.21
C PRO A 107 -3.87 15.88 15.25
N LEU A 108 -3.90 16.29 13.97
CA LEU A 108 -3.06 15.68 12.95
C LEU A 108 -1.57 15.92 13.27
N PRO A 109 -0.73 14.89 13.21
CA PRO A 109 0.71 15.08 13.37
C PRO A 109 1.27 16.05 12.31
N PRO A 110 2.26 16.90 12.66
CA PRO A 110 2.81 17.88 11.72
C PRO A 110 3.52 17.19 10.55
N ASN A 111 3.64 17.91 9.43
CA ASN A 111 4.36 17.46 8.24
C ASN A 111 3.90 16.07 7.74
N THR A 112 2.57 15.83 7.78
CA THR A 112 1.97 14.56 7.38
C THR A 112 1.72 14.49 5.89
N ILE A 113 2.22 13.43 5.26
CA ILE A 113 1.99 13.04 3.87
C ILE A 113 0.97 11.90 3.87
N PHE A 114 -0.04 12.01 3.02
CA PHE A 114 -1.10 11.01 2.86
C PHE A 114 -0.83 10.08 1.69
N LEU A 115 -1.64 9.01 1.54
CA LEU A 115 -1.39 7.96 0.54
C LEU A 115 -2.18 8.14 -0.75
N SER A 116 -3.15 9.06 -0.75
CA SER A 116 -4.00 9.38 -1.91
C SER A 116 -4.60 10.77 -1.77
N ARG A 117 -5.13 11.29 -2.85
CA ARG A 117 -5.84 12.58 -2.85
C ARG A 117 -7.06 12.53 -1.93
N ASP A 118 -7.85 11.46 -1.99
CA ASP A 118 -8.99 11.26 -1.10
C ASP A 118 -8.55 11.21 0.36
N HIS A 119 -7.48 10.45 0.66
CA HIS A 119 -6.95 10.36 2.02
C HIS A 119 -6.51 11.72 2.55
N ALA A 120 -5.79 12.51 1.75
CA ALA A 120 -5.40 13.88 2.11
C ALA A 120 -6.62 14.79 2.32
N LYS A 121 -7.56 14.79 1.37
CA LYS A 121 -8.76 15.64 1.42
C LYS A 121 -9.61 15.39 2.66
N ARG A 122 -9.79 14.13 3.05
CA ARG A 122 -10.55 13.76 4.27
C ARG A 122 -9.90 14.25 5.56
N HIS A 123 -8.62 14.57 5.52
CA HIS A 123 -7.83 15.10 6.64
C HIS A 123 -7.47 16.58 6.47
N GLY A 124 -8.15 17.31 5.57
CA GLY A 124 -7.94 18.75 5.37
C GLY A 124 -6.61 19.12 4.70
N SER A 125 -5.99 18.20 3.94
CA SER A 125 -4.70 18.39 3.25
C SER A 125 -4.83 18.17 1.75
N THR A 126 -3.83 18.64 1.02
CA THR A 126 -3.64 18.36 -0.41
C THR A 126 -2.38 17.53 -0.69
N ILE A 127 -1.57 17.27 0.33
CA ILE A 127 -0.27 16.63 0.20
C ILE A 127 -0.39 15.12 0.28
N PHE A 128 -0.06 14.44 -0.79
CA PHE A 128 -0.08 12.98 -0.82
C PHE A 128 1.00 12.41 -1.76
N VAL A 129 1.38 11.17 -1.48
CA VAL A 129 2.20 10.34 -2.37
C VAL A 129 1.56 8.96 -2.45
N HIS A 130 1.23 8.51 -3.66
CA HIS A 130 0.74 7.16 -3.85
C HIS A 130 1.81 6.14 -3.47
N ASN A 131 1.41 5.06 -2.80
CA ASN A 131 2.30 3.94 -2.55
C ASN A 131 2.77 3.32 -3.88
N GLY A 132 4.01 2.87 -3.89
CA GLY A 132 4.61 2.14 -5.00
C GLY A 132 5.23 0.82 -4.54
N LEU A 133 5.28 -0.14 -5.46
CA LEU A 133 5.87 -1.46 -5.25
C LEU A 133 6.84 -1.79 -6.38
N ASP A 134 7.71 -2.77 -6.15
CA ASP A 134 8.63 -3.24 -7.17
C ASP A 134 7.89 -4.14 -8.19
N PRO A 135 7.81 -3.77 -9.48
CA PRO A 135 7.16 -4.58 -10.51
C PRO A 135 7.75 -5.98 -10.66
N ALA A 136 9.03 -6.17 -10.31
CA ALA A 136 9.72 -7.45 -10.40
C ALA A 136 9.18 -8.50 -9.40
N GLU A 137 8.50 -8.06 -8.34
CA GLU A 137 7.86 -8.97 -7.36
C GLU A 137 6.56 -9.61 -7.89
N TYR A 138 6.06 -9.19 -9.08
CA TYR A 138 4.75 -9.59 -9.62
C TYR A 138 4.87 -10.30 -10.96
N ILE A 139 4.16 -11.41 -11.07
CA ILE A 139 4.07 -12.20 -12.29
C ILE A 139 2.96 -11.62 -13.17
N PHE A 140 3.31 -11.11 -14.36
CA PHE A 140 2.32 -10.75 -15.36
C PHE A 140 1.77 -11.99 -16.07
N ARG A 141 0.45 -12.05 -16.26
CA ARG A 141 -0.20 -13.08 -17.06
C ARG A 141 -1.38 -12.51 -17.84
N GLY A 142 -1.36 -12.64 -19.17
CA GLY A 142 -2.45 -12.17 -20.04
C GLY A 142 -3.68 -13.10 -20.00
N ARG A 143 -3.47 -14.41 -19.90
CA ARG A 143 -4.59 -15.38 -19.81
C ARG A 143 -4.98 -15.62 -18.37
N LYS A 144 -6.23 -15.33 -18.03
CA LYS A 144 -6.79 -15.50 -16.68
C LYS A 144 -7.56 -16.81 -16.55
N GLU A 145 -7.63 -17.31 -15.33
CA GLU A 145 -8.50 -18.44 -14.96
C GLU A 145 -9.96 -17.97 -14.78
N LYS A 146 -10.85 -18.92 -14.49
CA LYS A 146 -12.29 -18.63 -14.36
C LYS A 146 -12.75 -18.32 -12.94
N TRP A 147 -11.82 -18.06 -12.00
CA TRP A 147 -12.12 -17.80 -10.59
C TRP A 147 -11.69 -16.38 -10.18
N ASP A 148 -12.37 -15.87 -9.20
CA ASP A 148 -12.12 -14.55 -8.62
C ASP A 148 -11.22 -14.65 -7.39
N LEU A 149 -10.54 -13.56 -7.03
CA LEU A 149 -9.69 -13.47 -5.86
C LEU A 149 -10.18 -12.37 -4.91
N PHE A 150 -10.23 -12.67 -3.62
CA PHE A 150 -10.20 -11.67 -2.55
C PHE A 150 -8.87 -11.80 -1.83
N LEU A 151 -8.13 -10.69 -1.65
CA LEU A 151 -6.83 -10.66 -0.99
C LEU A 151 -6.84 -9.62 0.14
N GLY A 152 -6.83 -10.07 1.39
CA GLY A 152 -6.79 -9.20 2.56
C GLY A 152 -7.31 -9.86 3.82
N LYS A 153 -7.14 -9.18 4.96
CA LYS A 153 -7.67 -9.66 6.24
C LYS A 153 -9.19 -9.82 6.18
N LEU A 154 -9.71 -10.84 6.84
CA LEU A 154 -11.16 -11.13 6.93
C LEU A 154 -11.84 -10.19 7.93
N HIS A 155 -11.84 -8.91 7.63
CA HIS A 155 -12.52 -7.87 8.39
C HIS A 155 -13.71 -7.32 7.61
N SER A 156 -14.79 -6.92 8.29
CA SER A 156 -16.00 -6.36 7.67
C SER A 156 -15.71 -5.16 6.79
N ASP A 157 -14.84 -4.25 7.25
CA ASP A 157 -14.46 -3.04 6.52
C ASP A 157 -13.81 -3.34 5.16
N ARG A 158 -13.18 -4.50 5.02
CA ARG A 158 -12.63 -4.98 3.74
C ARG A 158 -13.69 -5.55 2.80
N GLY A 159 -14.90 -5.78 3.31
CA GLY A 159 -16.06 -6.21 2.53
C GLY A 159 -15.97 -7.64 1.98
N TYR A 160 -15.14 -8.52 2.56
CA TYR A 160 -15.01 -9.90 2.05
C TYR A 160 -16.35 -10.63 1.98
N GLN A 161 -17.31 -10.28 2.86
CA GLN A 161 -18.67 -10.84 2.87
C GLN A 161 -19.41 -10.58 1.54
N TRP A 162 -19.21 -9.41 0.93
CA TRP A 162 -19.78 -9.09 -0.38
C TRP A 162 -19.22 -9.99 -1.48
N ALA A 163 -17.92 -10.25 -1.46
CA ALA A 163 -17.30 -11.18 -2.40
C ALA A 163 -17.83 -12.62 -2.20
N VAL A 164 -17.99 -13.06 -0.94
CA VAL A 164 -18.58 -14.36 -0.60
C VAL A 164 -20.02 -14.46 -1.08
N GLU A 165 -20.84 -13.46 -0.81
CA GLU A 165 -22.24 -13.44 -1.22
C GLU A 165 -22.39 -13.44 -2.75
N ALA A 166 -21.56 -12.64 -3.45
CA ALA A 166 -21.50 -12.65 -4.91
C ALA A 166 -21.15 -14.05 -5.45
N ALA A 167 -20.16 -14.72 -4.86
CA ALA A 167 -19.77 -16.08 -5.26
C ALA A 167 -20.91 -17.10 -5.08
N LYS A 168 -21.66 -17.00 -3.98
CA LYS A 168 -22.83 -17.86 -3.73
C LYS A 168 -23.94 -17.61 -4.75
N ARG A 169 -24.27 -16.35 -5.02
CA ARG A 169 -25.36 -15.96 -5.93
C ARG A 169 -25.06 -16.28 -7.39
N THR A 170 -23.80 -16.21 -7.78
CA THR A 170 -23.37 -16.44 -9.18
C THR A 170 -22.85 -17.84 -9.46
N GLY A 171 -22.59 -18.64 -8.41
CA GLY A 171 -21.91 -19.94 -8.53
C GLY A 171 -20.44 -19.85 -8.95
N ARG A 172 -19.87 -18.63 -9.11
CA ARG A 172 -18.50 -18.42 -9.53
C ARG A 172 -17.53 -18.72 -8.39
N LEU A 173 -16.47 -19.49 -8.68
CA LEU A 173 -15.46 -19.82 -7.69
C LEU A 173 -14.72 -18.54 -7.23
N LEU A 174 -14.70 -18.30 -5.92
CA LEU A 174 -13.94 -17.27 -5.23
C LEU A 174 -12.85 -17.91 -4.39
N ILE A 175 -11.61 -17.51 -4.60
CA ILE A 175 -10.50 -17.83 -3.71
C ILE A 175 -10.32 -16.66 -2.75
N ILE A 176 -10.29 -16.95 -1.45
CA ILE A 176 -10.06 -15.97 -0.38
C ILE A 176 -8.70 -16.22 0.23
N ALA A 177 -7.81 -15.22 0.13
CA ALA A 177 -6.47 -15.21 0.68
C ALA A 177 -6.31 -14.09 1.73
N GLY A 178 -5.86 -14.45 2.95
CA GLY A 178 -5.66 -13.52 4.07
C GLY A 178 -6.37 -13.90 5.34
N GLY A 179 -6.78 -15.15 5.45
CA GLY A 179 -7.38 -15.78 6.60
C GLY A 179 -8.06 -17.08 6.25
N TRP A 180 -8.57 -17.78 7.26
CA TRP A 180 -9.26 -19.04 7.07
C TRP A 180 -10.62 -19.05 7.78
N ARG A 181 -11.63 -19.60 7.12
CA ARG A 181 -12.95 -19.91 7.66
C ARG A 181 -13.45 -21.21 7.07
N PRO A 182 -14.27 -22.00 7.78
CA PRO A 182 -14.94 -23.13 7.18
C PRO A 182 -15.85 -22.65 6.03
N SER A 183 -15.81 -23.35 4.91
CA SER A 183 -16.71 -23.10 3.78
C SER A 183 -17.57 -24.32 3.52
N PHE A 184 -18.88 -24.10 3.48
CA PHE A 184 -19.88 -25.12 3.21
C PHE A 184 -20.45 -25.02 1.79
N THR A 185 -19.86 -24.16 0.95
CA THR A 185 -20.29 -23.95 -0.43
C THR A 185 -19.15 -24.28 -1.39
N GLY A 186 -19.45 -24.94 -2.52
CA GLY A 186 -18.45 -25.25 -3.54
C GLY A 186 -17.87 -24.02 -4.26
N SER A 187 -18.54 -22.86 -4.13
CA SER A 187 -18.11 -21.60 -4.80
C SER A 187 -17.12 -20.75 -4.00
N VAL A 188 -16.76 -21.13 -2.76
CA VAL A 188 -15.82 -20.33 -1.94
C VAL A 188 -14.72 -21.21 -1.36
N LYS A 189 -13.47 -20.84 -1.58
CA LYS A 189 -12.28 -21.54 -1.07
C LYS A 189 -11.36 -20.59 -0.31
N TYR A 190 -11.18 -20.85 0.99
CA TYR A 190 -10.20 -20.14 1.82
C TYR A 190 -8.84 -20.84 1.73
N VAL A 191 -7.77 -20.04 1.48
CA VAL A 191 -6.41 -20.58 1.31
C VAL A 191 -5.44 -20.11 2.40
N GLY A 192 -5.96 -19.44 3.43
CA GLY A 192 -5.16 -18.89 4.53
C GLY A 192 -4.40 -17.63 4.11
N GLU A 193 -3.44 -17.23 4.93
CA GLU A 193 -2.52 -16.14 4.60
C GLU A 193 -1.57 -16.58 3.48
N VAL A 194 -1.24 -15.63 2.59
CA VAL A 194 -0.35 -15.87 1.45
C VAL A 194 0.63 -14.70 1.30
N ASP A 195 1.85 -15.04 0.91
CA ASP A 195 2.93 -14.09 0.63
C ASP A 195 3.77 -14.54 -0.57
N GLY A 196 4.81 -13.76 -0.88
CA GLY A 196 5.82 -14.09 -1.87
C GLY A 196 5.25 -14.70 -3.17
N LYS A 197 5.86 -15.79 -3.61
CA LYS A 197 5.51 -16.47 -4.88
C LYS A 197 4.07 -16.97 -4.92
N ARG A 198 3.54 -17.48 -3.79
CA ARG A 198 2.15 -17.99 -3.74
C ARG A 198 1.14 -16.87 -4.01
N LYS A 199 1.34 -15.71 -3.39
CA LYS A 199 0.51 -14.52 -3.63
C LYS A 199 0.63 -14.05 -5.09
N ALA A 200 1.84 -13.94 -5.62
CA ALA A 200 2.07 -13.51 -7.01
C ALA A 200 1.38 -14.43 -8.02
N VAL A 201 1.41 -15.76 -7.80
CA VAL A 201 0.71 -16.72 -8.65
C VAL A 201 -0.81 -16.57 -8.59
N LEU A 202 -1.39 -16.38 -7.39
CA LEU A 202 -2.83 -16.16 -7.25
C LEU A 202 -3.26 -14.88 -7.96
N LEU A 203 -2.56 -13.77 -7.75
CA LEU A 203 -2.84 -12.51 -8.44
C LEU A 203 -2.74 -12.65 -9.95
N ALA A 204 -1.69 -13.30 -10.47
CA ALA A 204 -1.48 -13.46 -11.92
C ALA A 204 -2.57 -14.29 -12.59
N ARG A 205 -3.16 -15.28 -11.90
CA ARG A 205 -4.12 -16.23 -12.46
C ARG A 205 -5.58 -15.82 -12.29
N ALA A 206 -5.89 -15.00 -11.28
CA ALA A 206 -7.27 -14.60 -10.98
C ALA A 206 -7.94 -13.90 -12.18
N ARG A 207 -9.23 -14.16 -12.39
CA ARG A 207 -10.07 -13.46 -13.37
C ARG A 207 -10.17 -11.97 -13.03
N CYS A 208 -10.39 -11.66 -11.75
CA CYS A 208 -10.35 -10.31 -11.19
C CYS A 208 -10.03 -10.35 -9.69
N LEU A 209 -9.60 -9.21 -9.17
CA LEU A 209 -9.50 -8.96 -7.72
C LEU A 209 -10.77 -8.27 -7.23
N TRP A 210 -11.42 -8.82 -6.20
CA TRP A 210 -12.50 -8.15 -5.47
C TRP A 210 -11.92 -7.20 -4.42
N MET A 211 -12.31 -5.92 -4.50
CA MET A 211 -11.99 -4.86 -3.54
C MET A 211 -13.27 -4.14 -3.08
N PRO A 212 -14.21 -4.86 -2.45
CA PRO A 212 -15.51 -4.31 -2.06
C PRO A 212 -15.43 -3.62 -0.69
N ALA A 213 -14.48 -2.69 -0.54
CA ALA A 213 -14.23 -1.96 0.70
C ALA A 213 -15.51 -1.30 1.23
N GLN A 214 -15.77 -1.44 2.55
CA GLN A 214 -16.90 -0.82 3.25
C GLN A 214 -16.47 0.40 4.05
N TRP A 215 -15.21 0.78 3.96
CA TRP A 215 -14.59 1.95 4.56
C TRP A 215 -13.82 2.76 3.51
N ASP A 216 -13.45 3.98 3.87
CA ASP A 216 -12.63 4.81 2.99
C ASP A 216 -11.18 4.33 3.04
N GLU A 217 -10.85 3.47 2.08
CA GLU A 217 -9.53 2.85 1.96
C GLU A 217 -8.46 3.91 1.69
N PRO A 218 -7.44 4.09 2.56
CA PRO A 218 -6.40 5.10 2.35
C PRO A 218 -5.63 4.94 1.04
N PHE A 219 -5.42 3.68 0.60
CA PHE A 219 -4.77 3.38 -0.67
C PHE A 219 -5.23 2.04 -1.29
N GLY A 220 -5.07 0.92 -0.56
CA GLY A 220 -5.44 -0.40 -1.07
C GLY A 220 -4.34 -1.08 -1.88
N LEU A 221 -3.22 -1.43 -1.24
CA LEU A 221 -2.10 -2.13 -1.89
C LEU A 221 -2.49 -3.33 -2.76
N PRO A 222 -3.44 -4.21 -2.36
CA PRO A 222 -3.86 -5.33 -3.21
C PRO A 222 -4.33 -4.91 -4.61
N THR A 223 -4.87 -3.69 -4.73
CA THR A 223 -5.30 -3.14 -6.03
C THR A 223 -4.14 -3.02 -7.00
N ILE A 224 -3.05 -2.36 -6.60
CA ILE A 224 -1.89 -2.19 -7.47
C ILE A 224 -1.12 -3.51 -7.68
N GLU A 225 -1.13 -4.42 -6.69
CA GLU A 225 -0.58 -5.76 -6.81
C GLU A 225 -1.29 -6.58 -7.91
N ALA A 226 -2.63 -6.47 -7.97
CA ALA A 226 -3.43 -7.09 -9.03
C ALA A 226 -3.12 -6.47 -10.39
N LEU A 227 -3.06 -5.12 -10.47
CA LEU A 227 -2.74 -4.43 -11.71
C LEU A 227 -1.36 -4.80 -12.24
N PHE A 228 -0.31 -4.87 -11.40
CA PHE A 228 1.00 -5.37 -11.79
C PHE A 228 0.95 -6.79 -12.37
N SER A 229 0.03 -7.61 -11.90
CA SER A 229 -0.16 -8.98 -12.38
C SER A 229 -1.04 -9.08 -13.63
N GLY A 230 -1.52 -7.95 -14.17
CA GLY A 230 -2.44 -7.90 -15.29
C GLY A 230 -3.87 -8.30 -14.89
N THR A 231 -4.23 -8.20 -13.61
CA THR A 231 -5.54 -8.64 -13.10
C THR A 231 -6.42 -7.42 -12.83
N PRO A 232 -7.56 -7.30 -13.52
CA PRO A 232 -8.48 -6.19 -13.33
C PRO A 232 -9.15 -6.24 -11.96
N VAL A 233 -9.67 -5.09 -11.53
CA VAL A 233 -10.26 -4.92 -10.21
C VAL A 233 -11.77 -4.71 -10.29
N LEU A 234 -12.50 -5.38 -9.41
CA LEU A 234 -13.92 -5.20 -9.19
C LEU A 234 -14.14 -4.73 -7.75
N GLY A 235 -14.62 -3.51 -7.54
CA GLY A 235 -14.66 -2.93 -6.19
C GLY A 235 -15.63 -1.78 -6.02
N THR A 236 -15.63 -1.20 -4.81
CA THR A 236 -16.45 -0.05 -4.44
C THR A 236 -15.77 1.29 -4.75
N ARG A 237 -16.56 2.38 -4.89
CA ARG A 237 -16.03 3.75 -5.09
C ARG A 237 -15.65 4.41 -3.75
N ARG A 238 -14.92 3.71 -2.89
CA ARG A 238 -14.55 4.22 -1.56
C ARG A 238 -13.08 4.56 -1.44
N GLY A 239 -12.79 5.67 -0.78
CA GLY A 239 -11.43 6.13 -0.52
C GLY A 239 -10.61 6.29 -1.80
N ALA A 240 -9.41 5.76 -1.82
CA ALA A 240 -8.47 5.89 -2.95
C ALA A 240 -8.82 5.04 -4.19
N LEU A 241 -9.79 4.11 -4.11
CA LEU A 241 -10.05 3.19 -5.22
C LEU A 241 -10.36 3.90 -6.55
N PRO A 242 -11.16 4.99 -6.61
CA PRO A 242 -11.41 5.73 -7.86
C PRO A 242 -10.16 6.38 -8.47
N GLU A 243 -9.12 6.67 -7.67
CA GLU A 243 -7.86 7.23 -8.17
C GLU A 243 -6.99 6.16 -8.84
N ILE A 244 -7.07 4.92 -8.39
CA ILE A 244 -6.25 3.80 -8.84
C ILE A 244 -6.92 3.07 -10.00
N VAL A 245 -8.20 2.78 -9.86
CA VAL A 245 -8.99 1.94 -10.77
C VAL A 245 -9.74 2.81 -11.78
N THR A 246 -9.18 2.95 -12.97
CA THR A 246 -9.84 3.59 -14.09
C THR A 246 -10.75 2.59 -14.85
N PRO A 247 -11.67 3.04 -15.71
CA PRO A 247 -12.51 2.15 -16.51
C PRO A 247 -11.75 1.16 -17.41
N ALA A 248 -10.49 1.45 -17.73
CA ALA A 248 -9.61 0.57 -18.52
C ALA A 248 -9.05 -0.62 -17.73
N VAL A 249 -9.04 -0.54 -16.38
CA VAL A 249 -8.37 -1.53 -15.52
C VAL A 249 -9.28 -2.13 -14.45
N GLY A 250 -10.54 -1.73 -14.42
CA GLY A 250 -11.50 -2.30 -13.47
C GLY A 250 -12.88 -1.68 -13.53
N VAL A 251 -13.74 -2.18 -12.68
CA VAL A 251 -15.12 -1.73 -12.55
C VAL A 251 -15.42 -1.39 -11.10
N LEU A 252 -15.86 -0.17 -10.84
CA LEU A 252 -16.28 0.28 -9.52
C LEU A 252 -17.78 0.53 -9.47
N ARG A 253 -18.44 0.08 -8.39
CA ARG A 253 -19.88 0.27 -8.13
C ARG A 253 -20.10 0.48 -6.63
N ASP A 254 -21.29 0.96 -6.27
CA ASP A 254 -21.57 1.34 -4.88
C ASP A 254 -22.37 0.28 -4.12
N THR A 255 -23.00 -0.65 -4.84
CA THR A 255 -23.79 -1.73 -4.24
C THR A 255 -23.32 -3.12 -4.69
N LEU A 256 -23.61 -4.13 -3.88
CA LEU A 256 -23.31 -5.53 -4.21
C LEU A 256 -24.00 -5.99 -5.50
N ASP A 257 -25.27 -5.62 -5.68
CA ASP A 257 -26.04 -6.03 -6.85
C ASP A 257 -25.44 -5.45 -8.14
N GLU A 258 -25.04 -4.19 -8.13
CA GLU A 258 -24.35 -3.57 -9.26
C GLU A 258 -22.99 -4.23 -9.54
N LEU A 259 -22.24 -4.63 -8.49
CA LEU A 259 -20.97 -5.35 -8.63
C LEU A 259 -21.19 -6.72 -9.28
N ILE A 260 -22.22 -7.45 -8.86
CA ILE A 260 -22.58 -8.75 -9.43
C ILE A 260 -22.94 -8.59 -10.93
N LEU A 261 -23.80 -7.64 -11.27
CA LEU A 261 -24.21 -7.36 -12.66
C LEU A 261 -23.03 -6.93 -13.54
N ALA A 262 -22.10 -6.15 -12.97
CA ALA A 262 -20.91 -5.68 -13.67
C ALA A 262 -19.77 -6.73 -13.71
N GLY A 263 -19.91 -7.84 -13.00
CA GLY A 263 -18.84 -8.81 -12.79
C GLY A 263 -18.28 -9.45 -14.05
N ASP A 264 -19.06 -9.58 -15.11
CA ASP A 264 -18.58 -10.13 -16.39
C ASP A 264 -17.82 -9.10 -17.24
N LYS A 265 -18.06 -7.80 -17.02
CA LYS A 265 -17.35 -6.75 -17.74
C LYS A 265 -15.83 -6.78 -17.50
N VAL A 266 -15.36 -7.29 -16.36
CA VAL A 266 -13.92 -7.41 -16.09
C VAL A 266 -13.20 -8.34 -17.08
N THR A 267 -13.90 -9.28 -17.71
CA THR A 267 -13.33 -10.19 -18.69
C THR A 267 -13.03 -9.56 -20.05
N THR A 268 -13.62 -8.39 -20.31
CA THR A 268 -13.39 -7.62 -21.55
C THR A 268 -12.24 -6.62 -21.42
N LEU A 269 -11.65 -6.48 -20.21
CA LEU A 269 -10.55 -5.56 -19.96
C LEU A 269 -9.23 -6.21 -20.35
N ASP A 270 -8.34 -5.39 -20.93
CA ASP A 270 -7.01 -5.86 -21.34
C ASP A 270 -6.06 -5.99 -20.12
N PRO A 271 -5.52 -7.19 -19.85
CA PRO A 271 -4.52 -7.37 -18.80
C PRO A 271 -3.26 -6.51 -18.98
N ARG A 272 -2.89 -6.17 -20.22
CA ARG A 272 -1.75 -5.28 -20.48
C ARG A 272 -2.03 -3.86 -20.00
N ALA A 273 -3.23 -3.35 -20.23
CA ALA A 273 -3.63 -2.03 -19.71
C ALA A 273 -3.54 -1.97 -18.17
N CYS A 274 -3.88 -3.06 -17.46
CA CYS A 274 -3.68 -3.15 -16.01
C CYS A 274 -2.19 -3.00 -15.65
N ARG A 275 -1.32 -3.76 -16.29
CA ARG A 275 0.13 -3.72 -16.05
C ARG A 275 0.72 -2.36 -16.35
N GLU A 276 0.43 -1.79 -17.51
CA GLU A 276 0.88 -0.45 -17.92
C GLU A 276 0.42 0.65 -16.97
N ARG A 277 -0.82 0.58 -16.48
CA ARG A 277 -1.33 1.51 -15.46
C ARG A 277 -0.49 1.45 -14.20
N ALA A 278 -0.20 0.23 -13.70
CA ALA A 278 0.59 0.05 -12.49
C ALA A 278 2.04 0.50 -12.67
N GLU A 279 2.69 0.15 -13.77
CA GLU A 279 4.07 0.53 -14.05
C GLU A 279 4.25 2.03 -14.22
N ARG A 280 3.29 2.71 -14.83
CA ARG A 280 3.36 4.15 -15.05
C ARG A 280 3.14 4.97 -13.78
N GLN A 281 2.37 4.47 -12.79
CA GLN A 281 1.89 5.29 -11.68
C GLN A 281 2.31 4.78 -10.29
N PHE A 282 2.59 3.47 -10.13
CA PHE A 282 2.67 2.85 -8.82
C PHE A 282 3.93 2.01 -8.60
N THR A 283 5.01 2.30 -9.35
CA THR A 283 6.30 1.67 -9.08
C THR A 283 6.97 2.30 -7.87
N HIS A 284 7.86 1.55 -7.24
CA HIS A 284 8.72 2.07 -6.16
C HIS A 284 9.57 3.27 -6.61
N LEU A 285 9.96 3.33 -7.89
CA LEU A 285 10.68 4.47 -8.47
C LEU A 285 9.80 5.72 -8.54
N VAL A 286 8.60 5.61 -9.11
CA VAL A 286 7.63 6.73 -9.18
C VAL A 286 7.28 7.24 -7.79
N MET A 287 7.08 6.34 -6.81
CA MET A 287 6.86 6.71 -5.42
C MET A 287 8.06 7.49 -4.85
N ALA A 288 9.27 6.98 -5.06
CA ALA A 288 10.50 7.62 -4.55
C ALA A 288 10.72 9.01 -5.18
N GLU A 289 10.52 9.17 -6.50
CA GLU A 289 10.60 10.46 -7.19
C GLU A 289 9.62 11.49 -6.59
N ASN A 290 8.39 11.07 -6.31
CA ASN A 290 7.40 11.96 -5.70
C ASN A 290 7.79 12.37 -4.28
N TYR A 291 8.32 11.46 -3.47
CA TYR A 291 8.86 11.80 -2.16
C TYR A 291 10.08 12.73 -2.25
N VAL A 292 10.98 12.50 -3.21
CA VAL A 292 12.15 13.36 -3.43
C VAL A 292 11.74 14.82 -3.73
N ARG A 293 10.68 15.03 -4.53
CA ARG A 293 10.15 16.39 -4.78
C ARG A 293 9.65 17.05 -3.50
N ILE A 294 8.96 16.30 -2.66
CA ILE A 294 8.52 16.78 -1.34
C ILE A 294 9.72 17.11 -0.44
N TYR A 295 10.72 16.23 -0.39
CA TYR A 295 11.93 16.49 0.42
C TYR A 295 12.65 17.75 -0.03
N GLN A 296 12.82 17.94 -1.34
CA GLN A 296 13.43 19.14 -1.90
C GLN A 296 12.65 20.41 -1.52
N ASN A 297 11.31 20.36 -1.59
CA ASN A 297 10.46 21.48 -1.16
C ASN A 297 10.66 21.79 0.31
N VAL A 298 10.59 20.79 1.20
CA VAL A 298 10.79 20.98 2.65
C VAL A 298 12.18 21.50 3.00
N LEU A 299 13.21 21.07 2.27
CA LEU A 299 14.58 21.55 2.46
C LEU A 299 14.75 23.01 2.04
N GLN A 300 14.01 23.47 1.04
CA GLN A 300 14.06 24.85 0.55
C GLN A 300 13.19 25.81 1.38
N THR A 301 12.01 25.39 1.78
CA THR A 301 11.02 26.26 2.43
C THR A 301 10.98 26.12 3.96
N GLY A 302 11.51 25.02 4.50
CA GLY A 302 11.42 24.66 5.91
C GLY A 302 10.09 24.00 6.31
N GLU A 303 9.11 23.97 5.42
CA GLU A 303 7.76 23.50 5.69
C GLU A 303 7.22 22.57 4.59
N LEU A 304 6.28 21.71 4.96
CA LEU A 304 5.51 20.89 4.03
C LEU A 304 4.36 21.74 3.45
N GLN A 305 4.47 22.10 2.18
CA GLN A 305 3.48 22.90 1.43
C GLN A 305 2.86 22.06 0.30
#